data_afbf97a853817d544088a2d4fa2f0bbc
#
_entry.id   afbf97a853817d544088a2d4fa2f0bbc
#
_cell.length_a   1.000
_cell.length_b   1.000
_cell.length_c   1.000
_cell.angle_alpha   90.00
_cell.angle_beta   90.00
_cell.angle_gamma   90.00
#
_symmetry.space_group_name_H-M   'P 1'
#
loop_
_entity.id
_entity.type
_entity.pdbx_description
1 polymer ?
#
loop_
_entity_poly.entity_id
_entity_poly.type
_entity_poly.pdbx_seq_one_letter_code
_entity_poly.pdbx_strand_id
1 'polypeptide(L)'
;MTLWLNAGIIFTLLAIVVILIKWGNVQCIGVTPVRLFTFIAILFTSGLDVGLIMFPLTEFAGYADLKASPEYAFTNPMAIEFGYWGFLIWGFYFVTCFYFCVVEPKVRFFEIPLVKFINNVVIIGTCAFTASLLLANLPWYIPAIGDGESVVPTFYFIVFAAICFAVYSSTDIKYVRLLSISTTWLFIALIAFMWAGAFMGSESQVAAFTHNLELIGSYFGNIEDFVLPLNVYHEFYLFWWFAWSIMIGQF
;
A
#
# COMPACT_ATOMS: atom_id res chain seq x y z
N MET A 1 -9.75 1.15 19.01
CA MET A 1 -9.52 1.27 17.57
C MET A 1 -9.70 -0.08 16.89
N THR A 2 -9.16 -1.15 17.45
CA THR A 2 -9.22 -2.55 16.95
C THR A 2 -10.62 -3.02 16.57
N LEU A 3 -11.64 -2.78 17.39
CA LEU A 3 -13.01 -3.22 17.12
C LEU A 3 -13.57 -2.63 15.81
N TRP A 4 -13.34 -1.34 15.56
CA TRP A 4 -13.82 -0.68 14.35
C TRP A 4 -13.07 -1.12 13.11
N LEU A 5 -11.75 -1.37 13.23
CA LEU A 5 -10.94 -1.92 12.15
C LEU A 5 -11.38 -3.32 11.78
N ASN A 6 -11.53 -4.21 12.75
CA ASN A 6 -11.99 -5.57 12.52
C ASN A 6 -13.37 -5.58 11.87
N ALA A 7 -14.29 -4.73 12.34
CA ALA A 7 -15.59 -4.56 11.71
C ALA A 7 -15.47 -4.07 10.25
N GLY A 8 -14.57 -3.14 9.97
CA GLY A 8 -14.30 -2.66 8.63
C GLY A 8 -13.72 -3.73 7.71
N ILE A 9 -12.80 -4.55 8.20
CA ILE A 9 -12.22 -5.68 7.46
C ILE A 9 -13.32 -6.71 7.13
N ILE A 10 -14.09 -7.12 8.13
CA ILE A 10 -15.20 -8.08 7.95
C ILE A 10 -16.21 -7.51 6.95
N PHE A 11 -16.59 -6.24 7.10
CA PHE A 11 -17.47 -5.56 6.16
C PHE A 11 -16.92 -5.59 4.73
N THR A 12 -15.62 -5.32 4.55
CA THR A 12 -14.97 -5.33 3.24
C THR A 12 -15.04 -6.70 2.60
N LEU A 13 -14.70 -7.75 3.35
CA LEU A 13 -14.75 -9.13 2.85
C LEU A 13 -16.17 -9.55 2.47
N LEU A 14 -17.16 -9.24 3.31
CA LEU A 14 -18.57 -9.48 3.00
C LEU A 14 -19.04 -8.68 1.78
N ALA A 15 -18.63 -7.42 1.68
CA ALA A 15 -18.96 -6.58 0.53
C ALA A 15 -18.40 -7.16 -0.77
N ILE A 16 -17.15 -7.65 -0.78
CA ILE A 16 -16.56 -8.32 -1.95
C ILE A 16 -17.44 -9.50 -2.39
N VAL A 17 -17.79 -10.38 -1.45
CA VAL A 17 -18.64 -11.55 -1.75
C VAL A 17 -19.99 -11.13 -2.33
N VAL A 18 -20.65 -10.14 -1.72
CA VAL A 18 -21.95 -9.62 -2.19
C VAL A 18 -21.83 -8.98 -3.58
N ILE A 19 -20.76 -8.21 -3.83
CA ILE A 19 -20.50 -7.57 -5.12
C ILE A 19 -20.31 -8.65 -6.20
N LEU A 20 -19.50 -9.65 -5.94
CA LEU A 20 -19.25 -10.73 -6.89
C LEU A 20 -20.53 -11.51 -7.22
N ILE A 21 -21.36 -11.81 -6.22
CA ILE A 21 -22.61 -12.55 -6.43
C ILE A 21 -23.65 -11.72 -7.20
N LYS A 22 -23.84 -10.45 -6.81
CA LYS A 22 -24.93 -9.62 -7.36
C LYS A 22 -24.54 -8.84 -8.62
N TRP A 23 -23.29 -8.41 -8.71
CA TRP A 23 -22.80 -7.49 -9.75
C TRP A 23 -21.51 -7.97 -10.43
N GLY A 24 -21.16 -9.25 -10.30
CA GLY A 24 -19.95 -9.81 -10.92
C GLY A 24 -19.87 -9.67 -12.44
N ASN A 25 -21.04 -9.48 -13.11
CA ASN A 25 -21.12 -9.26 -14.54
C ASN A 25 -21.22 -7.77 -14.94
N VAL A 26 -21.17 -6.85 -13.96
CA VAL A 26 -21.24 -5.41 -14.24
C VAL A 26 -19.86 -4.92 -14.65
N GLN A 27 -19.78 -4.33 -15.83
CA GLN A 27 -18.56 -3.71 -16.31
C GLN A 27 -18.37 -2.35 -15.63
N CYS A 28 -17.29 -2.18 -14.89
CA CYS A 28 -16.88 -0.89 -14.36
C CYS A 28 -16.20 -0.10 -15.49
N ILE A 29 -16.83 1.01 -15.90
CA ILE A 29 -16.32 1.86 -16.97
C ILE A 29 -15.90 3.20 -16.36
N GLY A 30 -14.61 3.52 -16.45
CA GLY A 30 -14.09 4.81 -16.04
C GLY A 30 -14.36 5.92 -17.07
N VAL A 31 -14.18 7.16 -16.64
CA VAL A 31 -14.41 8.35 -17.47
C VAL A 31 -13.33 8.49 -18.55
N THR A 32 -12.09 8.09 -18.25
CA THR A 32 -10.95 8.21 -19.17
C THR A 32 -10.39 6.82 -19.47
N PRO A 33 -10.65 6.25 -20.66
CA PRO A 33 -10.12 4.93 -21.01
C PRO A 33 -8.61 4.98 -21.21
N VAL A 34 -7.92 4.05 -20.59
CA VAL A 34 -6.47 3.88 -20.72
C VAL A 34 -6.15 2.44 -21.17
N ARG A 35 -4.96 2.22 -21.73
CA ARG A 35 -4.51 0.87 -22.09
C ARG A 35 -4.32 0.01 -20.83
N LEU A 36 -4.57 -1.29 -20.95
CA LEU A 36 -4.48 -2.24 -19.83
C LEU A 36 -3.18 -2.12 -19.03
N PHE A 37 -2.03 -2.09 -19.69
CA PHE A 37 -0.74 -1.95 -19.00
C PHE A 37 -0.64 -0.61 -18.25
N THR A 38 -1.15 0.47 -18.83
CA THR A 38 -1.17 1.78 -18.16
C THR A 38 -2.06 1.74 -16.93
N PHE A 39 -3.23 1.10 -17.01
CA PHE A 39 -4.12 0.92 -15.87
C PHE A 39 -3.47 0.12 -14.75
N ILE A 40 -2.83 -1.01 -15.10
CA ILE A 40 -2.08 -1.83 -14.13
C ILE A 40 -0.95 -1.00 -13.50
N ALA A 41 -0.18 -0.25 -14.30
CA ALA A 41 0.91 0.57 -13.79
C ALA A 41 0.44 1.67 -12.84
N ILE A 42 -0.69 2.32 -13.12
CA ILE A 42 -1.27 3.34 -12.24
C ILE A 42 -1.70 2.72 -10.91
N LEU A 43 -2.44 1.61 -10.95
CA LEU A 43 -2.86 0.91 -9.73
C LEU A 43 -1.67 0.38 -8.94
N PHE A 44 -0.70 -0.21 -9.63
CA PHE A 44 0.51 -0.73 -9.00
C PHE A 44 1.30 0.38 -8.28
N THR A 45 1.52 1.52 -8.96
CA THR A 45 2.25 2.63 -8.35
C THR A 45 1.48 3.33 -7.24
N SER A 46 0.16 3.29 -7.24
CA SER A 46 -0.65 3.77 -6.13
C SER A 46 -0.52 2.90 -4.88
N GLY A 47 -0.22 1.61 -5.07
CA GLY A 47 0.09 0.67 -3.98
C GLY A 47 1.57 0.68 -3.56
N LEU A 48 2.47 1.14 -4.43
CA LEU A 48 3.90 1.33 -4.12
C LEU A 48 4.18 2.59 -3.28
N ASP A 49 3.22 3.05 -2.57
CA ASP A 49 3.34 4.20 -1.71
C ASP A 49 4.35 3.94 -0.58
N VAL A 50 4.59 4.96 0.20
CA VAL A 50 5.50 4.93 1.37
C VAL A 50 5.28 3.71 2.27
N GLY A 51 4.10 3.11 2.24
CA GLY A 51 3.82 1.85 2.90
C GLY A 51 4.82 0.73 2.55
N LEU A 52 5.20 0.58 1.30
CA LEU A 52 6.21 -0.40 0.87
C LEU A 52 7.62 -0.10 1.40
N ILE A 53 7.93 1.17 1.65
CA ILE A 53 9.20 1.57 2.27
C ILE A 53 9.10 1.44 3.78
N MET A 54 8.00 1.88 4.35
CA MET A 54 7.80 1.98 5.79
C MET A 54 7.62 0.62 6.46
N PHE A 55 6.86 -0.28 5.84
CA PHE A 55 6.58 -1.60 6.37
C PHE A 55 7.89 -2.39 6.58
N PRO A 56 8.79 -2.54 5.58
CA PRO A 56 10.08 -3.15 5.80
C PRO A 56 10.96 -2.42 6.83
N LEU A 57 10.95 -1.08 6.82
CA LEU A 57 11.83 -0.30 7.69
C LEU A 57 11.43 -0.37 9.17
N THR A 58 10.15 -0.51 9.47
CA THR A 58 9.64 -0.55 10.85
C THR A 58 9.36 -1.96 11.32
N GLU A 59 8.81 -2.80 10.47
CA GLU A 59 8.31 -4.13 10.80
C GLU A 59 9.43 -5.17 10.86
N PHE A 60 10.39 -5.10 9.94
CA PHE A 60 11.48 -6.08 9.90
C PHE A 60 12.39 -6.03 11.14
N ALA A 61 12.44 -4.89 11.82
CA ALA A 61 13.09 -4.78 13.10
C ALA A 61 12.45 -5.68 14.18
N GLY A 62 11.12 -5.84 14.15
CA GLY A 62 10.38 -6.74 15.04
C GLY A 62 10.74 -8.21 14.83
N TYR A 63 10.98 -8.63 13.57
CA TYR A 63 11.44 -9.99 13.28
C TYR A 63 12.89 -10.26 13.73
N ALA A 64 13.70 -9.24 13.87
CA ALA A 64 15.06 -9.38 14.38
C ALA A 64 15.10 -9.66 15.89
N ASP A 65 14.10 -9.22 16.65
CA ASP A 65 13.97 -9.45 18.09
C ASP A 65 12.59 -10.00 18.47
N LEU A 66 12.41 -11.30 18.27
CA LEU A 66 11.18 -12.01 18.63
C LEU A 66 10.89 -12.05 20.14
N LYS A 67 11.86 -11.69 21.00
CA LYS A 67 11.62 -11.59 22.45
C LYS A 67 10.88 -10.28 22.78
N ALA A 68 11.20 -9.22 22.06
CA ALA A 68 10.51 -7.93 22.18
C ALA A 68 9.18 -7.93 21.41
N SER A 69 9.08 -8.74 20.36
CA SER A 69 7.93 -8.77 19.44
C SER A 69 7.45 -10.21 19.21
N PRO A 70 6.92 -10.88 20.26
CA PRO A 70 6.52 -12.30 20.19
C PRO A 70 5.37 -12.57 19.22
N GLU A 71 4.59 -11.56 18.87
CA GLU A 71 3.49 -11.65 17.88
C GLU A 71 3.96 -12.02 16.48
N TYR A 72 5.24 -11.88 16.17
CA TYR A 72 5.80 -12.30 14.88
C TYR A 72 6.36 -13.72 14.86
N ALA A 73 6.33 -14.43 15.98
CA ALA A 73 6.98 -15.74 16.09
C ALA A 73 6.35 -16.84 15.22
N PHE A 74 5.07 -16.69 14.83
CA PHE A 74 4.33 -17.67 14.04
C PHE A 74 4.37 -17.39 12.52
N THR A 75 4.96 -16.31 12.10
CA THR A 75 4.93 -15.86 10.70
C THR A 75 6.31 -15.40 10.23
N ASN A 76 6.38 -14.92 9.01
CA ASN A 76 7.57 -14.32 8.42
C ASN A 76 7.19 -13.03 7.65
N PRO A 77 8.17 -12.14 7.36
CA PRO A 77 7.90 -10.89 6.66
C PRO A 77 7.18 -11.07 5.32
N MET A 78 7.53 -12.10 4.55
CA MET A 78 6.94 -12.36 3.24
C MET A 78 5.44 -12.71 3.33
N ALA A 79 5.05 -13.47 4.36
CA ALA A 79 3.65 -13.85 4.56
C ALA A 79 2.79 -12.63 4.94
N ILE A 80 3.28 -11.75 5.80
CA ILE A 80 2.59 -10.50 6.14
C ILE A 80 2.47 -9.60 4.92
N GLU A 81 3.55 -9.37 4.19
CA GLU A 81 3.54 -8.58 2.95
C GLU A 81 2.51 -9.13 1.95
N PHE A 82 2.49 -10.43 1.76
CA PHE A 82 1.52 -11.07 0.88
C PHE A 82 0.08 -10.90 1.37
N GLY A 83 -0.15 -11.07 2.67
CA GLY A 83 -1.47 -10.95 3.27
C GLY A 83 -2.03 -9.55 3.22
N TYR A 84 -1.28 -8.57 3.67
CA TYR A 84 -1.73 -7.17 3.68
C TYR A 84 -1.72 -6.56 2.28
N TRP A 85 -0.63 -6.67 1.55
CA TRP A 85 -0.46 -6.04 0.24
C TRP A 85 -1.09 -6.83 -0.89
N GLY A 86 -0.91 -8.14 -0.88
CA GLY A 86 -1.39 -9.02 -1.95
C GLY A 86 -2.89 -9.33 -1.85
N PHE A 87 -3.51 -9.20 -0.68
CA PHE A 87 -4.88 -9.60 -0.47
C PHE A 87 -5.77 -8.49 0.12
N LEU A 88 -5.47 -8.00 1.32
CA LEU A 88 -6.39 -7.14 2.06
C LEU A 88 -6.53 -5.76 1.41
N ILE A 89 -5.41 -5.12 1.04
CA ILE A 89 -5.41 -3.78 0.44
C ILE A 89 -6.08 -3.77 -0.92
N TRP A 90 -5.85 -4.78 -1.74
CA TRP A 90 -6.56 -4.95 -3.01
C TRP A 90 -8.05 -5.19 -2.81
N GLY A 91 -8.44 -5.84 -1.71
CA GLY A 91 -9.85 -5.95 -1.30
C GLY A 91 -10.49 -4.58 -1.04
N PHE A 92 -9.80 -3.69 -0.33
CA PHE A 92 -10.26 -2.32 -0.13
C PHE A 92 -10.40 -1.56 -1.45
N TYR A 93 -9.40 -1.64 -2.32
CA TYR A 93 -9.45 -1.01 -3.64
C TYR A 93 -10.60 -1.54 -4.49
N PHE A 94 -10.82 -2.84 -4.48
CA PHE A 94 -11.93 -3.45 -5.22
C PHE A 94 -13.28 -2.86 -4.79
N VAL A 95 -13.54 -2.77 -3.49
CA VAL A 95 -14.81 -2.24 -2.96
C VAL A 95 -14.96 -0.76 -3.27
N THR A 96 -13.91 0.05 -3.09
CA THR A 96 -13.96 1.49 -3.38
C THR A 96 -14.07 1.78 -4.87
N CYS A 97 -13.34 1.06 -5.73
CA CYS A 97 -13.49 1.18 -7.18
C CYS A 97 -14.90 0.81 -7.64
N PHE A 98 -15.47 -0.28 -7.12
CA PHE A 98 -16.86 -0.64 -7.40
C PHE A 98 -17.82 0.46 -6.97
N TYR A 99 -17.63 1.01 -5.77
CA TYR A 99 -18.47 2.11 -5.27
C TYR A 99 -18.43 3.31 -6.21
N PHE A 100 -17.26 3.81 -6.56
CA PHE A 100 -17.11 5.00 -7.40
C PHE A 100 -17.57 4.78 -8.84
N CYS A 101 -17.37 3.59 -9.39
CA CYS A 101 -17.82 3.28 -10.75
C CYS A 101 -19.32 3.00 -10.87
N VAL A 102 -19.95 2.38 -9.86
CA VAL A 102 -21.30 1.85 -9.99
C VAL A 102 -22.33 2.54 -9.09
N VAL A 103 -21.93 2.88 -7.86
CA VAL A 103 -22.85 3.43 -6.84
C VAL A 103 -22.82 4.95 -6.83
N GLU A 104 -21.65 5.56 -6.76
CA GLU A 104 -21.49 7.01 -6.65
C GLU A 104 -22.19 7.80 -7.77
N PRO A 105 -22.18 7.39 -9.05
CA PRO A 105 -22.90 8.09 -10.11
C PRO A 105 -24.42 8.21 -9.87
N LYS A 106 -24.97 7.31 -9.04
CA LYS A 106 -26.40 7.29 -8.69
C LYS A 106 -26.70 8.03 -7.40
N VAL A 107 -25.83 7.91 -6.40
CA VAL A 107 -26.03 8.42 -5.03
C VAL A 107 -25.47 9.83 -4.87
N ARG A 108 -24.36 10.15 -5.55
CA ARG A 108 -23.64 11.44 -5.48
C ARG A 108 -23.28 11.87 -4.08
N PHE A 109 -22.90 10.91 -3.23
CA PHE A 109 -22.57 11.17 -1.84
C PHE A 109 -21.34 12.05 -1.69
N PHE A 110 -20.29 11.79 -2.51
CA PHE A 110 -19.05 12.58 -2.50
C PHE A 110 -19.20 13.95 -3.21
N GLU A 111 -20.32 14.23 -3.84
CA GLU A 111 -20.61 15.57 -4.37
C GLU A 111 -21.20 16.51 -3.31
N ILE A 112 -21.66 16.00 -2.15
CA ILE A 112 -22.10 16.81 -1.02
C ILE A 112 -20.96 17.67 -0.53
N PRO A 113 -21.08 19.01 -0.43
CA PRO A 113 -19.96 19.91 -0.15
C PRO A 113 -19.19 19.57 1.13
N LEU A 114 -19.89 19.20 2.20
CA LEU A 114 -19.27 18.80 3.45
C LEU A 114 -18.46 17.50 3.32
N VAL A 115 -19.03 16.51 2.64
CA VAL A 115 -18.35 15.21 2.40
C VAL A 115 -17.12 15.42 1.54
N LYS A 116 -17.23 16.21 0.48
CA LYS A 116 -16.11 16.58 -0.39
C LYS A 116 -15.02 17.32 0.34
N PHE A 117 -15.37 18.24 1.23
CA PHE A 117 -14.40 18.95 2.06
C PHE A 117 -13.65 17.98 3.00
N ILE A 118 -14.39 17.13 3.73
CA ILE A 118 -13.79 16.13 4.63
C ILE A 118 -12.90 15.17 3.85
N ASN A 119 -13.35 14.67 2.70
CA ASN A 119 -12.57 13.79 1.84
C ASN A 119 -11.25 14.45 1.40
N ASN A 120 -11.28 15.70 0.98
CA ASN A 120 -10.08 16.44 0.60
C ASN A 120 -9.12 16.63 1.79
N VAL A 121 -9.63 16.91 2.98
CA VAL A 121 -8.81 17.01 4.21
C VAL A 121 -8.15 15.68 4.52
N VAL A 122 -8.87 14.56 4.38
CA VAL A 122 -8.32 13.22 4.59
C VAL A 122 -7.21 12.92 3.56
N ILE A 123 -7.42 13.22 2.29
CA ILE A 123 -6.42 13.01 1.22
C ILE A 123 -5.16 13.82 1.49
N ILE A 124 -5.30 15.11 1.82
CA ILE A 124 -4.16 15.98 2.16
C ILE A 124 -3.44 15.46 3.40
N GLY A 125 -4.20 15.04 4.42
CA GLY A 125 -3.66 14.49 5.65
C GLY A 125 -2.86 13.20 5.42
N THR A 126 -3.37 12.29 4.60
CA THR A 126 -2.65 11.05 4.25
C THR A 126 -1.37 11.32 3.48
N CYS A 127 -1.38 12.26 2.53
CA CYS A 127 -0.17 12.68 1.81
C CYS A 127 0.87 13.34 2.73
N ALA A 128 0.42 14.20 3.64
CA ALA A 128 1.31 14.84 4.61
C ALA A 128 1.91 13.83 5.58
N PHE A 129 1.11 12.87 6.02
CA PHE A 129 1.55 11.79 6.88
C PHE A 129 2.60 10.90 6.19
N THR A 130 2.40 10.54 4.92
CA THR A 130 3.38 9.83 4.08
C THR A 130 4.74 10.53 4.08
N ALA A 131 4.74 11.86 3.88
CA ALA A 131 5.98 12.66 3.92
C ALA A 131 6.63 12.66 5.31
N SER A 132 5.83 12.75 6.37
CA SER A 132 6.30 12.71 7.76
C SER A 132 6.98 11.37 8.08
N LEU A 133 6.38 10.26 7.67
CA LEU A 133 6.96 8.94 7.85
C LEU A 133 8.32 8.79 7.15
N LEU A 134 8.42 9.28 5.92
CA LEU A 134 9.68 9.26 5.18
C LEU A 134 10.77 10.05 5.90
N LEU A 135 10.44 11.24 6.37
CA LEU A 135 11.37 12.10 7.12
C LEU A 135 11.79 11.49 8.46
N ALA A 136 10.88 10.80 9.14
CA ALA A 136 11.15 10.22 10.46
C ALA A 136 11.99 8.95 10.41
N ASN A 137 11.80 8.10 9.39
CA ASN A 137 12.38 6.77 9.40
C ASN A 137 13.58 6.59 8.46
N LEU A 138 13.62 7.27 7.32
CA LEU A 138 14.71 7.10 6.37
C LEU A 138 16.10 7.48 6.93
N PRO A 139 16.26 8.48 7.81
CA PRO A 139 17.55 8.82 8.42
C PRO A 139 18.19 7.68 9.21
N TRP A 140 17.41 6.79 9.82
CA TRP A 140 17.92 5.61 10.53
C TRP A 140 18.71 4.65 9.63
N TYR A 141 18.33 4.59 8.34
CA TYR A 141 18.96 3.71 7.35
C TYR A 141 20.01 4.43 6.51
N ILE A 142 19.90 5.75 6.40
CA ILE A 142 20.84 6.59 5.65
C ILE A 142 21.35 7.71 6.57
N PRO A 143 22.39 7.44 7.39
CA PRO A 143 22.90 8.43 8.37
C PRO A 143 23.37 9.74 7.75
N ALA A 144 23.67 9.76 6.44
CA ALA A 144 24.02 10.98 5.72
C ALA A 144 22.85 12.00 5.63
N ILE A 145 21.59 11.57 5.86
CA ILE A 145 20.41 12.42 5.82
C ILE A 145 20.10 13.03 7.21
N GLY A 146 20.48 12.36 8.28
CA GLY A 146 20.21 12.77 9.66
C GLY A 146 20.51 11.66 10.65
N ASP A 147 20.29 11.92 11.93
CA ASP A 147 20.53 10.99 13.04
C ASP A 147 19.25 10.35 13.63
N GLY A 148 18.10 10.54 12.97
CA GLY A 148 16.79 10.09 13.44
C GLY A 148 16.06 11.12 14.33
N GLU A 149 16.78 12.04 14.97
CA GLU A 149 16.21 13.16 15.75
C GLU A 149 16.16 14.45 14.93
N SER A 150 17.18 14.65 14.08
CA SER A 150 17.28 15.80 13.19
C SER A 150 17.54 15.37 11.76
N VAL A 151 16.89 16.00 10.81
CA VAL A 151 17.04 15.75 9.37
C VAL A 151 17.79 16.91 8.74
N VAL A 152 18.75 16.59 7.87
CA VAL A 152 19.51 17.59 7.12
C VAL A 152 18.53 18.46 6.29
N PRO A 153 18.64 19.80 6.34
CA PRO A 153 17.74 20.71 5.65
C PRO A 153 17.58 20.41 4.14
N THR A 154 18.65 19.97 3.49
CA THR A 154 18.63 19.58 2.07
C THR A 154 17.63 18.44 1.81
N PHE A 155 17.48 17.50 2.74
CA PHE A 155 16.55 16.39 2.58
C PHE A 155 15.09 16.84 2.70
N TYR A 156 14.77 17.78 3.60
CA TYR A 156 13.46 18.44 3.62
C TYR A 156 13.14 19.10 2.27
N PHE A 157 14.13 19.76 1.69
CA PHE A 157 13.97 20.38 0.36
C PHE A 157 13.69 19.35 -0.74
N ILE A 158 14.37 18.22 -0.71
CA ILE A 158 14.16 17.11 -1.67
C ILE A 158 12.74 16.55 -1.51
N VAL A 159 12.30 16.27 -0.28
CA VAL A 159 10.95 15.75 -0.01
C VAL A 159 9.89 16.76 -0.43
N PHE A 160 10.08 18.05 -0.11
CA PHE A 160 9.18 19.11 -0.54
C PHE A 160 9.09 19.23 -2.06
N ALA A 161 10.24 19.21 -2.75
CA ALA A 161 10.29 19.24 -4.22
C ALA A 161 9.60 18.01 -4.83
N ALA A 162 9.79 16.82 -4.25
CA ALA A 162 9.12 15.60 -4.70
C ALA A 162 7.59 15.71 -4.56
N ILE A 163 7.09 16.25 -3.44
CA ILE A 163 5.66 16.49 -3.23
C ILE A 163 5.13 17.49 -4.26
N CYS A 164 5.81 18.61 -4.46
CA CYS A 164 5.42 19.61 -5.47
C CYS A 164 5.38 19.00 -6.89
N PHE A 165 6.34 18.16 -7.21
CA PHE A 165 6.39 17.47 -8.50
C PHE A 165 5.25 16.45 -8.65
N ALA A 166 4.94 15.71 -7.59
CA ALA A 166 3.82 14.76 -7.57
C ALA A 166 2.46 15.49 -7.75
N VAL A 167 2.26 16.59 -7.02
CA VAL A 167 1.05 17.43 -7.16
C VAL A 167 0.96 18.00 -8.58
N TYR A 168 2.06 18.51 -9.14
CA TYR A 168 2.05 19.01 -10.50
C TYR A 168 1.72 17.91 -11.51
N SER A 169 2.33 16.74 -11.36
CA SER A 169 2.09 15.60 -12.27
C SER A 169 0.64 15.09 -12.19
N SER A 170 -0.05 15.24 -11.07
CA SER A 170 -1.44 14.84 -10.91
C SER A 170 -2.46 15.73 -11.65
N THR A 171 -2.02 16.87 -12.17
CA THR A 171 -2.91 17.80 -12.91
C THR A 171 -3.31 17.31 -14.30
N ASP A 172 -2.55 16.37 -14.87
CA ASP A 172 -2.83 15.80 -16.20
C ASP A 172 -2.55 14.30 -16.21
N ILE A 173 -3.52 13.52 -16.66
CA ILE A 173 -3.44 12.06 -16.79
C ILE A 173 -2.22 11.59 -17.62
N LYS A 174 -1.73 12.43 -18.53
CA LYS A 174 -0.54 12.15 -19.33
C LYS A 174 0.71 12.03 -18.44
N TYR A 175 0.87 12.92 -17.48
CA TYR A 175 2.00 12.90 -16.56
C TYR A 175 1.88 11.76 -15.54
N VAL A 176 0.66 11.54 -15.03
CA VAL A 176 0.38 10.39 -14.15
C VAL A 176 0.76 9.10 -14.85
N ARG A 177 0.31 8.92 -16.10
CA ARG A 177 0.66 7.74 -16.91
C ARG A 177 2.15 7.58 -17.12
N LEU A 178 2.85 8.65 -17.49
CA LEU A 178 4.29 8.62 -17.72
C LEU A 178 5.03 8.22 -16.45
N LEU A 179 4.71 8.87 -15.33
CA LEU A 179 5.32 8.60 -14.04
C LEU A 179 5.07 7.16 -13.60
N SER A 180 3.82 6.70 -13.64
CA SER A 180 3.45 5.35 -13.24
C SER A 180 4.14 4.27 -14.07
N ILE A 181 4.18 4.42 -15.39
CA ILE A 181 4.87 3.46 -16.27
C ILE A 181 6.36 3.44 -15.98
N SER A 182 6.99 4.62 -15.84
CA SER A 182 8.43 4.71 -15.54
C SER A 182 8.78 4.10 -14.20
N THR A 183 8.00 4.39 -13.15
CA THR A 183 8.19 3.83 -11.81
C THR A 183 7.98 2.31 -11.81
N THR A 184 6.97 1.81 -12.53
CA THR A 184 6.73 0.36 -12.65
C THR A 184 7.93 -0.35 -13.27
N TRP A 185 8.50 0.19 -14.35
CA TRP A 185 9.69 -0.40 -14.98
C TRP A 185 10.92 -0.32 -14.09
N LEU A 186 11.13 0.81 -13.38
CA LEU A 186 12.22 0.93 -12.41
C LEU A 186 12.09 -0.09 -11.29
N PHE A 187 10.88 -0.31 -10.80
CA PHE A 187 10.62 -1.29 -9.75
C PHE A 187 10.85 -2.73 -10.22
N ILE A 188 10.37 -3.09 -11.41
CA ILE A 188 10.64 -4.40 -12.02
C ILE A 188 12.14 -4.62 -12.22
N ALA A 189 12.85 -3.60 -12.70
CA ALA A 189 14.31 -3.66 -12.86
C ALA A 189 15.02 -3.83 -11.52
N LEU A 190 14.58 -3.13 -10.48
CA LEU A 190 15.12 -3.26 -9.11
C LEU A 190 14.88 -4.68 -8.56
N ILE A 191 13.67 -5.21 -8.69
CA ILE A 191 13.36 -6.60 -8.29
C ILE A 191 14.27 -7.58 -9.01
N ALA A 192 14.39 -7.45 -10.34
CA ALA A 192 15.25 -8.34 -11.13
C ALA A 192 16.71 -8.25 -10.72
N PHE A 193 17.21 -7.04 -10.42
CA PHE A 193 18.56 -6.82 -9.94
C PHE A 193 18.79 -7.45 -8.57
N MET A 194 17.89 -7.22 -7.62
CA MET A 194 17.99 -7.80 -6.27
C MET A 194 17.86 -9.33 -6.31
N TRP A 195 16.95 -9.84 -7.14
CA TRP A 195 16.77 -11.27 -7.32
C TRP A 195 18.01 -11.92 -7.93
N ALA A 196 18.59 -11.34 -8.99
CA ALA A 196 19.84 -11.81 -9.57
C ALA A 196 20.98 -11.78 -8.53
N GLY A 197 21.09 -10.70 -7.74
CA GLY A 197 22.06 -10.58 -6.65
C GLY A 197 21.91 -11.66 -5.58
N ALA A 198 20.67 -12.04 -5.26
CA ALA A 198 20.37 -13.09 -4.30
C ALA A 198 20.92 -14.46 -4.73
N PHE A 199 21.01 -14.74 -6.03
CA PHE A 199 21.55 -15.99 -6.56
C PHE A 199 23.07 -16.00 -6.80
N MET A 200 23.73 -14.85 -6.69
CA MET A 200 25.19 -14.75 -6.95
C MET A 200 26.05 -15.16 -5.74
N GLY A 201 25.48 -15.42 -4.59
CA GLY A 201 26.22 -15.50 -3.33
C GLY A 201 26.52 -16.90 -2.77
N SER A 202 25.67 -17.90 -2.95
CA SER A 202 25.89 -19.28 -2.45
C SER A 202 24.80 -20.27 -2.85
N GLU A 203 25.09 -21.58 -2.86
CA GLU A 203 24.12 -22.65 -3.10
C GLU A 203 22.94 -22.65 -2.09
N SER A 204 23.13 -22.11 -0.89
CA SER A 204 22.10 -22.01 0.13
C SER A 204 20.97 -21.05 -0.22
N GLN A 205 21.16 -20.16 -1.19
CA GLN A 205 20.18 -19.14 -1.57
C GLN A 205 19.00 -19.71 -2.34
N VAL A 206 19.19 -20.77 -3.13
CA VAL A 206 18.09 -21.45 -3.82
C VAL A 206 17.20 -22.17 -2.83
N ALA A 207 17.76 -22.80 -1.81
CA ALA A 207 17.01 -23.43 -0.73
C ALA A 207 16.23 -22.39 0.10
N ALA A 208 16.81 -21.24 0.40
CA ALA A 208 16.14 -20.16 1.06
C ALA A 208 14.99 -19.59 0.24
N PHE A 209 15.13 -19.45 -1.07
CA PHE A 209 14.07 -19.02 -1.98
C PHE A 209 12.89 -19.99 -1.99
N THR A 210 13.15 -21.29 -2.15
CA THR A 210 12.11 -22.33 -2.11
C THR A 210 11.38 -22.34 -0.77
N HIS A 211 12.12 -22.26 0.33
CA HIS A 211 11.54 -22.18 1.66
C HIS A 211 10.63 -20.93 1.83
N ASN A 212 11.05 -19.77 1.35
CA ASN A 212 10.22 -18.57 1.37
C ASN A 212 8.94 -18.70 0.53
N LEU A 213 8.98 -19.40 -0.59
CA LEU A 213 7.77 -19.70 -1.37
C LEU A 213 6.81 -20.64 -0.62
N GLU A 214 7.33 -21.64 0.09
CA GLU A 214 6.54 -22.52 0.95
C GLU A 214 5.88 -21.73 2.08
N LEU A 215 6.59 -20.77 2.69
CA LEU A 215 6.06 -19.89 3.73
C LEU A 215 4.95 -18.96 3.23
N ILE A 216 5.03 -18.46 1.99
CA ILE A 216 3.93 -17.75 1.34
C ILE A 216 2.70 -18.67 1.20
N GLY A 217 2.92 -19.93 0.85
CA GLY A 217 1.84 -20.92 0.79
C GLY A 217 1.18 -21.18 2.14
N SER A 218 1.92 -21.11 3.24
CA SER A 218 1.38 -21.26 4.59
C SER A 218 0.42 -20.15 5.00
N TYR A 219 0.49 -18.98 4.36
CA TYR A 219 -0.47 -17.90 4.55
C TYR A 219 -1.92 -18.35 4.32
N PHE A 220 -2.15 -19.12 3.27
CA PHE A 220 -3.49 -19.62 2.96
C PHE A 220 -4.02 -20.66 3.96
N GLY A 221 -3.12 -21.34 4.67
CA GLY A 221 -3.47 -22.26 5.74
C GLY A 221 -3.82 -21.58 7.07
N ASN A 222 -3.34 -20.35 7.25
CA ASN A 222 -3.48 -19.58 8.49
C ASN A 222 -4.01 -18.16 8.19
N ILE A 223 -4.91 -18.04 7.23
CA ILE A 223 -5.40 -16.74 6.76
C ILE A 223 -6.05 -15.90 7.86
N GLU A 224 -6.64 -16.54 8.85
CA GLU A 224 -7.25 -15.89 10.02
C GLU A 224 -6.25 -15.09 10.85
N ASP A 225 -5.01 -15.56 10.93
CA ASP A 225 -3.95 -14.90 11.69
C ASP A 225 -3.34 -13.70 10.96
N PHE A 226 -3.52 -13.63 9.62
CA PHE A 226 -2.91 -12.58 8.79
C PHE A 226 -3.89 -11.48 8.37
N VAL A 227 -5.19 -11.74 8.45
CA VAL A 227 -6.22 -10.77 8.02
C VAL A 227 -6.50 -9.74 9.11
N LEU A 228 -6.24 -10.09 10.38
CA LEU A 228 -6.44 -9.20 11.52
C LEU A 228 -5.12 -8.54 11.94
N PRO A 229 -5.17 -7.31 12.44
CA PRO A 229 -3.98 -6.62 12.92
C PRO A 229 -3.35 -7.35 14.11
N LEU A 230 -2.04 -7.58 14.04
CA LEU A 230 -1.26 -8.27 15.08
C LEU A 230 -0.91 -7.34 16.25
N ASN A 231 -0.74 -6.05 15.98
CA ASN A 231 -0.31 -5.06 16.94
C ASN A 231 -0.85 -3.66 16.61
N VAL A 232 -0.55 -2.68 17.44
CA VAL A 232 -0.98 -1.28 17.27
C VAL A 232 -0.46 -0.67 15.98
N TYR A 233 0.73 -1.07 15.53
CA TYR A 233 1.31 -0.60 14.27
C TYR A 233 0.46 -1.09 13.08
N HIS A 234 0.09 -2.37 13.05
CA HIS A 234 -0.81 -2.91 12.03
C HIS A 234 -2.20 -2.23 12.06
N GLU A 235 -2.74 -1.96 13.24
CA GLU A 235 -4.01 -1.24 13.36
C GLU A 235 -3.94 0.14 12.71
N PHE A 236 -2.89 0.88 13.02
CA PHE A 236 -2.68 2.21 12.47
C PHE A 236 -2.49 2.17 10.95
N TYR A 237 -1.71 1.23 10.48
CA TYR A 237 -1.41 1.02 9.08
C TYR A 237 -2.65 0.68 8.26
N LEU A 238 -3.49 -0.25 8.73
CA LEU A 238 -4.76 -0.59 8.10
C LEU A 238 -5.75 0.56 8.11
N PHE A 239 -5.82 1.32 9.19
CA PHE A 239 -6.66 2.51 9.26
C PHE A 239 -6.27 3.54 8.19
N TRP A 240 -4.97 3.76 8.01
CA TRP A 240 -4.46 4.63 6.97
C TRP A 240 -4.81 4.13 5.56
N TRP A 241 -4.72 2.82 5.32
CA TRP A 241 -5.12 2.22 4.05
C TRP A 241 -6.62 2.31 3.78
N PHE A 242 -7.47 2.24 4.77
CA PHE A 242 -8.90 2.52 4.60
C PHE A 242 -9.12 3.94 4.07
N ALA A 243 -8.46 4.93 4.66
CA ALA A 243 -8.56 6.32 4.20
C ALA A 243 -8.02 6.48 2.77
N TRP A 244 -6.86 5.86 2.48
CA TRP A 244 -6.21 5.92 1.18
C TRP A 244 -7.02 5.21 0.08
N SER A 245 -7.69 4.12 0.38
CA SER A 245 -8.49 3.36 -0.59
C SER A 245 -9.64 4.18 -1.19
N ILE A 246 -10.17 5.15 -0.46
CA ILE A 246 -11.18 6.09 -0.96
C ILE A 246 -10.59 6.95 -2.09
N MET A 247 -9.40 7.46 -1.93
CA MET A 247 -8.69 8.22 -2.96
C MET A 247 -8.44 7.37 -4.21
N ILE A 248 -7.94 6.16 -4.03
CA ILE A 248 -7.66 5.25 -5.14
C ILE A 248 -8.94 4.88 -5.89
N GLY A 249 -10.05 4.68 -5.19
CA GLY A 249 -11.35 4.41 -5.81
C GLY A 249 -11.89 5.57 -6.64
N GLN A 250 -11.54 6.82 -6.29
CA GLN A 250 -11.91 8.01 -7.07
C GLN A 250 -11.08 8.18 -8.34
N PHE A 251 -9.85 7.69 -8.34
CA PHE A 251 -8.89 7.82 -9.43
C PHE A 251 -9.13 6.79 -10.54
#